data_622ca3fb0a79fbd8b444c3a719310443
#
_entry.id   622ca3fb0a79fbd8b444c3a719310443
#
_cell.length_a   1.000
_cell.length_b   1.000
_cell.length_c   1.000
_cell.angle_alpha   90.00
_cell.angle_beta   90.00
_cell.angle_gamma   90.00
#
_symmetry.space_group_name_H-M   'P 1'
#
loop_
_entity.id
_entity.type
_entity.pdbx_description
1 polymer ?
#
loop_
_entity_poly.entity_id
_entity_poly.type
_entity_poly.pdbx_seq_one_letter_code
_entity_poly.pdbx_strand_id
1 'polypeptide(L)'
;MWSRVGFATLDTAATESGVVTRRLFGTLCGLVFLVNFGRVAFPPLVETLQTQFSVGPATIGVVTSLVWLGTAIPRIPVGYLLTRVSRSKVVLGSGTLLVVAAAFTASATSVLTLQIGAFGLGLASGAYFVSATPLVGELFPERVGRMVGIHGAASQVAAVVAAPVVVIILASYTWRETFWVLAAAAALVTLLLYAVSRDGSAGAGTGADRDFSAALGHWKLILTGILLIAPAGFVWQGLFNFLVSYMTQAKAFDAATASTMLTIVFAAGVPAFSLSGRLADKLPHVPYIFGLLVAFIGALVALTYAQGFVAVAVVVAVLGYVIHSLFPALDTFMLSSLPSDARGSAYAVFSGAALLLEANGSGAVGFLTEANYAFESVFRTLAGGLAVFVAALAVLYALNRLPGVDRTGADRSAPERA
;
A
#
# COMPACT_ATOMS: atom_id res chain seq x y z
N MET A 1 27.03 35.90 -38.38
CA MET A 1 26.11 36.39 -37.32
C MET A 1 24.89 35.48 -37.10
N TRP A 2 24.94 34.19 -37.47
CA TRP A 2 23.78 33.26 -37.45
C TRP A 2 23.96 32.07 -36.48
N SER A 3 25.06 31.97 -35.70
CA SER A 3 25.33 30.82 -34.82
C SER A 3 25.02 31.03 -33.31
N ARG A 4 24.64 32.23 -32.89
CA ARG A 4 24.36 32.53 -31.48
C ARG A 4 22.88 32.49 -31.08
N VAL A 5 21.94 32.54 -32.03
CA VAL A 5 20.50 32.55 -31.73
C VAL A 5 19.97 31.12 -31.49
N GLY A 6 20.57 30.10 -32.13
CA GLY A 6 20.12 28.71 -31.99
C GLY A 6 20.48 28.06 -30.63
N PHE A 7 21.59 28.45 -29.99
CA PHE A 7 22.00 27.87 -28.70
C PHE A 7 21.20 28.43 -27.53
N ALA A 8 20.82 29.70 -27.54
CA ALA A 8 20.05 30.31 -26.45
C ALA A 8 18.60 29.76 -26.38
N THR A 9 17.99 29.45 -27.51
CA THR A 9 16.64 28.89 -27.59
C THR A 9 16.60 27.42 -27.20
N LEU A 10 17.64 26.63 -27.45
CA LEU A 10 17.74 25.22 -27.02
C LEU A 10 17.98 25.12 -25.51
N ASP A 11 18.76 26.00 -24.91
CA ASP A 11 19.05 26.01 -23.48
C ASP A 11 17.84 26.46 -22.63
N THR A 12 17.06 27.43 -23.15
CA THR A 12 15.80 27.85 -22.50
C THR A 12 14.72 26.78 -22.60
N ALA A 13 14.56 26.13 -23.75
CA ALA A 13 13.59 25.03 -23.91
C ALA A 13 13.93 23.80 -23.06
N ALA A 14 15.22 23.46 -22.91
CA ALA A 14 15.67 22.36 -22.04
C ALA A 14 15.48 22.68 -20.55
N THR A 15 15.71 23.93 -20.14
CA THR A 15 15.45 24.39 -18.77
C THR A 15 13.96 24.46 -18.46
N GLU A 16 13.12 24.93 -19.35
CA GLU A 16 11.67 24.95 -19.21
C GLU A 16 11.09 23.53 -19.11
N SER A 17 11.50 22.62 -19.98
CA SER A 17 11.12 21.19 -19.92
C SER A 17 11.51 20.55 -18.60
N GLY A 18 12.71 20.84 -18.07
CA GLY A 18 13.16 20.33 -16.77
C GLY A 18 12.35 20.87 -15.60
N VAL A 19 11.88 22.13 -15.66
CA VAL A 19 11.03 22.75 -14.65
C VAL A 19 9.63 22.13 -14.66
N VAL A 20 9.04 21.93 -15.81
CA VAL A 20 7.72 21.29 -15.96
C VAL A 20 7.75 19.85 -15.43
N THR A 21 8.78 19.07 -15.77
CA THR A 21 8.96 17.69 -15.28
C THR A 21 9.07 17.64 -13.75
N ARG A 22 9.82 18.56 -13.14
CA ARG A 22 9.94 18.64 -11.66
C ARG A 22 8.62 19.03 -10.99
N ARG A 23 7.87 19.99 -11.57
CA ARG A 23 6.55 20.39 -11.05
C ARG A 23 5.57 19.23 -11.16
N LEU A 24 5.54 18.52 -12.29
CA LEU A 24 4.71 17.33 -12.46
C LEU A 24 5.05 16.26 -11.44
N PHE A 25 6.31 15.97 -11.20
CA PHE A 25 6.73 15.02 -10.18
C PHE A 25 6.32 15.45 -8.76
N GLY A 26 6.44 16.75 -8.43
CA GLY A 26 5.97 17.27 -7.15
C GLY A 26 4.47 17.06 -6.93
N THR A 27 3.64 17.28 -7.98
CA THR A 27 2.19 17.02 -7.90
C THR A 27 1.88 15.53 -7.76
N LEU A 28 2.66 14.64 -8.41
CA LEU A 28 2.53 13.19 -8.21
C LEU A 28 2.88 12.79 -6.77
N CYS A 29 3.94 13.34 -6.19
CA CYS A 29 4.28 13.10 -4.77
C CYS A 29 3.18 13.62 -3.82
N GLY A 30 2.61 14.79 -4.09
CA GLY A 30 1.46 15.31 -3.34
C GLY A 30 0.24 14.40 -3.46
N LEU A 31 -0.06 13.92 -4.65
CA LEU A 31 -1.24 13.07 -4.88
C LEU A 31 -1.07 11.68 -4.28
N VAL A 32 0.11 11.04 -4.34
CA VAL A 32 0.34 9.75 -3.65
C VAL A 32 0.23 9.87 -2.14
N PHE A 33 0.70 11.00 -1.58
CA PHE A 33 0.51 11.29 -0.17
C PHE A 33 -0.98 11.31 0.19
N LEU A 34 -1.80 12.07 -0.54
CA LEU A 34 -3.23 12.21 -0.25
C LEU A 34 -4.02 10.92 -0.50
N VAL A 35 -3.70 10.20 -1.56
CA VAL A 35 -4.28 8.89 -1.88
C VAL A 35 -4.00 7.89 -0.76
N ASN A 36 -2.77 7.85 -0.23
CA ASN A 36 -2.43 6.95 0.86
C ASN A 36 -3.01 7.41 2.19
N PHE A 37 -3.01 8.73 2.46
CA PHE A 37 -3.66 9.29 3.64
C PHE A 37 -5.13 8.86 3.71
N GLY A 38 -5.89 8.95 2.60
CA GLY A 38 -7.28 8.53 2.55
C GLY A 38 -7.51 7.06 2.90
N ARG A 39 -6.54 6.17 2.59
CA ARG A 39 -6.62 4.75 2.95
C ARG A 39 -6.35 4.48 4.43
N VAL A 40 -5.41 5.22 5.02
CA VAL A 40 -4.92 4.97 6.38
C VAL A 40 -5.51 5.90 7.44
N ALA A 41 -6.46 6.77 7.04
CA ALA A 41 -7.16 7.67 7.96
C ALA A 41 -8.24 6.96 8.81
N PHE A 42 -8.72 5.79 8.40
CA PHE A 42 -9.81 5.10 9.10
C PHE A 42 -9.43 4.47 10.45
N PRO A 43 -8.26 3.83 10.64
CA PRO A 43 -7.91 3.20 11.91
C PRO A 43 -8.07 4.09 13.16
N PRO A 44 -7.59 5.35 13.19
CA PRO A 44 -7.82 6.22 14.34
C PRO A 44 -9.27 6.70 14.48
N LEU A 45 -10.12 6.50 13.47
CA LEU A 45 -11.54 6.87 13.48
C LEU A 45 -12.49 5.72 13.87
N VAL A 46 -11.99 4.47 14.01
CA VAL A 46 -12.83 3.28 14.22
C VAL A 46 -13.83 3.47 15.37
N GLU A 47 -13.36 3.84 16.55
CA GLU A 47 -14.23 4.01 17.74
C GLU A 47 -15.21 5.19 17.58
N THR A 48 -14.73 6.30 16.98
CA THR A 48 -15.57 7.47 16.69
C THR A 48 -16.69 7.11 15.73
N LEU A 49 -16.40 6.33 14.68
CA LEU A 49 -17.39 5.91 13.68
C LEU A 49 -18.37 4.88 14.26
N GLN A 50 -17.91 3.95 15.11
CA GLN A 50 -18.79 3.02 15.82
C GLN A 50 -19.82 3.77 16.67
N THR A 51 -19.38 4.75 17.44
CA THR A 51 -20.24 5.59 18.28
C THR A 51 -21.18 6.44 17.43
N GLN A 52 -20.66 7.09 16.38
CA GLN A 52 -21.44 8.00 15.53
C GLN A 52 -22.60 7.29 14.82
N PHE A 53 -22.36 6.06 14.33
CA PHE A 53 -23.37 5.31 13.57
C PHE A 53 -24.07 4.23 14.41
N SER A 54 -23.73 4.13 15.70
CA SER A 54 -24.28 3.11 16.63
C SER A 54 -24.15 1.68 16.07
N VAL A 55 -22.95 1.34 15.60
CA VAL A 55 -22.66 0.04 14.95
C VAL A 55 -21.49 -0.65 15.61
N GLY A 56 -21.45 -1.97 15.46
CA GLY A 56 -20.40 -2.82 16.00
C GLY A 56 -19.11 -2.83 15.17
N PRO A 57 -18.07 -3.50 15.71
CA PRO A 57 -16.76 -3.64 15.06
C PRO A 57 -16.82 -4.31 13.69
N ALA A 58 -17.72 -5.30 13.48
CA ALA A 58 -17.88 -5.97 12.19
C ALA A 58 -18.23 -4.98 11.06
N THR A 59 -19.17 -4.08 11.34
CA THR A 59 -19.62 -3.07 10.36
C THR A 59 -18.47 -2.13 9.97
N ILE A 60 -17.68 -1.67 10.94
CA ILE A 60 -16.53 -0.79 10.64
C ILE A 60 -15.38 -1.60 10.00
N GLY A 61 -15.21 -2.87 10.37
CA GLY A 61 -14.30 -3.79 9.68
C GLY A 61 -14.63 -3.94 8.20
N VAL A 62 -15.92 -3.97 7.83
CA VAL A 62 -16.36 -3.93 6.42
C VAL A 62 -16.02 -2.59 5.77
N VAL A 63 -16.22 -1.44 6.44
CA VAL A 63 -15.84 -0.12 5.89
C VAL A 63 -14.35 -0.10 5.54
N THR A 64 -13.49 -0.51 6.46
CA THR A 64 -12.04 -0.55 6.22
C THR A 64 -11.64 -1.58 5.17
N SER A 65 -12.28 -2.75 5.14
CA SER A 65 -12.09 -3.75 4.07
C SER A 65 -12.45 -3.19 2.69
N LEU A 66 -13.50 -2.39 2.58
CA LEU A 66 -13.94 -1.79 1.30
C LEU A 66 -12.93 -0.79 0.75
N VAL A 67 -12.16 -0.08 1.58
CA VAL A 67 -11.03 0.76 1.12
C VAL A 67 -10.00 -0.10 0.37
N TRP A 68 -9.66 -1.26 0.90
CA TRP A 68 -8.65 -2.12 0.32
C TRP A 68 -9.18 -2.94 -0.86
N LEU A 69 -10.43 -3.39 -0.82
CA LEU A 69 -11.12 -3.98 -1.96
C LEU A 69 -11.21 -2.99 -3.13
N GLY A 70 -11.58 -1.75 -2.84
CA GLY A 70 -11.57 -0.66 -3.81
C GLY A 70 -10.17 -0.42 -4.40
N THR A 71 -9.11 -0.59 -3.62
CA THR A 71 -7.72 -0.48 -4.10
C THR A 71 -7.31 -1.68 -4.99
N ALA A 72 -7.83 -2.87 -4.71
CA ALA A 72 -7.48 -4.10 -5.43
C ALA A 72 -8.21 -4.22 -6.78
N ILE A 73 -9.52 -4.00 -6.76
CA ILE A 73 -10.40 -4.24 -7.92
C ILE A 73 -9.97 -3.49 -9.18
N PRO A 74 -9.62 -2.20 -9.16
CA PRO A 74 -9.29 -1.46 -10.37
C PRO A 74 -7.93 -1.84 -10.97
N ARG A 75 -7.08 -2.63 -10.30
CA ARG A 75 -5.73 -2.92 -10.79
C ARG A 75 -5.70 -3.56 -12.17
N ILE A 76 -6.58 -4.50 -12.44
CA ILE A 76 -6.70 -5.17 -13.75
C ILE A 76 -7.45 -4.28 -14.76
N PRO A 77 -8.66 -3.76 -14.48
CA PRO A 77 -9.38 -2.90 -15.42
C PRO A 77 -8.61 -1.64 -15.82
N VAL A 78 -7.97 -0.97 -14.85
CA VAL A 78 -7.14 0.22 -15.14
C VAL A 78 -5.90 -0.18 -15.94
N GLY A 79 -5.29 -1.33 -15.65
CA GLY A 79 -4.22 -1.88 -16.47
C GLY A 79 -4.62 -2.01 -17.95
N TYR A 80 -5.83 -2.49 -18.22
CA TYR A 80 -6.40 -2.54 -19.57
C TYR A 80 -6.71 -1.14 -20.12
N LEU A 81 -7.28 -0.25 -19.31
CA LEU A 81 -7.57 1.13 -19.72
C LEU A 81 -6.31 1.86 -20.19
N LEU A 82 -5.16 1.61 -19.56
CA LEU A 82 -3.87 2.21 -19.91
C LEU A 82 -3.33 1.78 -21.29
N THR A 83 -3.88 0.76 -21.93
CA THR A 83 -3.56 0.43 -23.32
C THR A 83 -4.20 1.44 -24.31
N ARG A 84 -5.24 2.15 -23.86
CA ARG A 84 -6.03 3.07 -24.70
C ARG A 84 -5.99 4.53 -24.25
N VAL A 85 -5.70 4.77 -22.97
CA VAL A 85 -5.71 6.09 -22.34
C VAL A 85 -4.35 6.39 -21.74
N SER A 86 -3.83 7.60 -21.94
CA SER A 86 -2.54 8.00 -21.40
C SER A 86 -2.52 7.97 -19.86
N ARG A 87 -1.38 7.61 -19.28
CA ARG A 87 -1.19 7.53 -17.82
C ARG A 87 -1.54 8.83 -17.11
N SER A 88 -1.14 9.97 -17.67
CA SER A 88 -1.46 11.30 -17.10
C SER A 88 -2.97 11.54 -16.96
N LYS A 89 -3.77 11.11 -17.94
CA LYS A 89 -5.24 11.23 -17.87
C LYS A 89 -5.84 10.34 -16.81
N VAL A 90 -5.32 9.11 -16.67
CA VAL A 90 -5.78 8.18 -15.62
C VAL A 90 -5.40 8.70 -14.22
N VAL A 91 -4.19 9.26 -14.05
CA VAL A 91 -3.76 9.90 -12.80
C VAL A 91 -4.65 11.10 -12.47
N LEU A 92 -4.96 11.95 -13.45
CA LEU A 92 -5.87 13.08 -13.25
C LEU A 92 -7.29 12.61 -12.86
N GLY A 93 -7.80 11.57 -13.53
CA GLY A 93 -9.09 10.95 -13.20
C GLY A 93 -9.09 10.36 -11.79
N SER A 94 -8.00 9.74 -11.36
CA SER A 94 -7.88 9.20 -10.00
C SER A 94 -7.85 10.32 -8.95
N GLY A 95 -7.18 11.44 -9.21
CA GLY A 95 -7.20 12.62 -8.35
C GLY A 95 -8.61 13.21 -8.23
N THR A 96 -9.32 13.35 -9.35
CA THR A 96 -10.73 13.80 -9.37
C THR A 96 -11.64 12.85 -8.58
N LEU A 97 -11.47 11.54 -8.77
CA LEU A 97 -12.20 10.52 -8.00
C LEU A 97 -11.90 10.59 -6.50
N LEU A 98 -10.63 10.87 -6.12
CA LEU A 98 -10.26 11.07 -4.72
C LEU A 98 -11.01 12.27 -4.11
N VAL A 99 -11.10 13.40 -4.83
CA VAL A 99 -11.86 14.59 -4.38
C VAL A 99 -13.31 14.23 -4.13
N VAL A 100 -13.96 13.61 -5.12
CA VAL A 100 -15.39 13.24 -5.03
C VAL A 100 -15.62 12.22 -3.92
N ALA A 101 -14.80 11.19 -3.83
CA ALA A 101 -14.93 10.14 -2.81
C ALA A 101 -14.69 10.69 -1.39
N ALA A 102 -13.71 11.58 -1.21
CA ALA A 102 -13.44 12.20 0.08
C ALA A 102 -14.61 13.14 0.51
N ALA A 103 -15.09 13.99 -0.38
CA ALA A 103 -16.25 14.85 -0.11
C ALA A 103 -17.51 14.03 0.19
N PHE A 104 -17.74 12.96 -0.56
CA PHE A 104 -18.86 12.05 -0.33
C PHE A 104 -18.73 11.33 1.03
N THR A 105 -17.54 10.88 1.39
CA THR A 105 -17.27 10.27 2.70
C THR A 105 -17.53 11.26 3.83
N ALA A 106 -17.04 12.51 3.70
CA ALA A 106 -17.28 13.57 4.68
C ALA A 106 -18.78 13.87 4.88
N SER A 107 -19.56 13.73 3.81
CA SER A 107 -21.01 13.99 3.82
C SER A 107 -21.85 12.78 4.25
N ALA A 108 -21.22 11.63 4.61
CA ALA A 108 -21.93 10.42 4.93
C ALA A 108 -22.87 10.59 6.15
N THR A 109 -24.14 10.20 5.98
CA THR A 109 -25.16 10.23 7.01
C THR A 109 -25.60 8.83 7.46
N SER A 110 -25.16 7.80 6.76
CA SER A 110 -25.44 6.40 7.06
C SER A 110 -24.20 5.52 6.84
N VAL A 111 -24.23 4.33 7.42
CA VAL A 111 -23.17 3.33 7.21
C VAL A 111 -22.98 3.01 5.73
N LEU A 112 -24.08 2.86 4.99
CA LEU A 112 -24.01 2.55 3.55
C LEU A 112 -23.28 3.66 2.77
N THR A 113 -23.59 4.94 3.05
CA THR A 113 -22.92 6.06 2.39
C THR A 113 -21.43 6.13 2.79
N LEU A 114 -21.11 5.82 4.05
CA LEU A 114 -19.72 5.70 4.50
C LEU A 114 -18.98 4.56 3.77
N GLN A 115 -19.60 3.40 3.61
CA GLN A 115 -19.06 2.25 2.88
C GLN A 115 -18.80 2.56 1.41
N ILE A 116 -19.74 3.24 0.73
CA ILE A 116 -19.58 3.66 -0.67
C ILE A 116 -18.43 4.67 -0.78
N GLY A 117 -18.34 5.63 0.14
CA GLY A 117 -17.24 6.60 0.18
C GLY A 117 -15.87 5.92 0.39
N ALA A 118 -15.79 5.02 1.35
CA ALA A 118 -14.59 4.24 1.65
C ALA A 118 -14.14 3.41 0.42
N PHE A 119 -15.06 2.75 -0.26
CA PHE A 119 -14.78 2.03 -1.50
C PHE A 119 -14.31 2.97 -2.61
N GLY A 120 -14.92 4.15 -2.75
CA GLY A 120 -14.52 5.19 -3.70
C GLY A 120 -13.10 5.71 -3.46
N LEU A 121 -12.71 5.94 -2.19
CA LEU A 121 -11.33 6.28 -1.82
C LEU A 121 -10.35 5.18 -2.24
N GLY A 122 -10.74 3.93 -2.04
CA GLY A 122 -10.00 2.76 -2.53
C GLY A 122 -9.84 2.75 -4.04
N LEU A 123 -10.93 2.95 -4.80
CA LEU A 123 -10.90 2.99 -6.27
C LEU A 123 -9.94 4.07 -6.79
N ALA A 124 -9.98 5.27 -6.21
CA ALA A 124 -9.05 6.35 -6.53
C ALA A 124 -7.59 5.92 -6.31
N SER A 125 -7.34 5.26 -5.17
CA SER A 125 -6.01 4.75 -4.82
C SER A 125 -5.52 3.68 -5.80
N GLY A 126 -6.33 2.68 -6.08
CA GLY A 126 -5.98 1.59 -7.00
C GLY A 126 -5.67 2.09 -8.41
N ALA A 127 -6.49 2.99 -8.95
CA ALA A 127 -6.27 3.61 -10.24
C ALA A 127 -4.98 4.46 -10.27
N TYR A 128 -4.72 5.18 -9.18
CA TYR A 128 -3.51 5.99 -9.02
C TYR A 128 -2.24 5.14 -9.09
N PHE A 129 -2.11 4.13 -8.23
CA PHE A 129 -0.88 3.35 -8.12
C PHE A 129 -0.53 2.60 -9.41
N VAL A 130 -1.51 2.10 -10.14
CA VAL A 130 -1.30 1.40 -11.42
C VAL A 130 -0.77 2.36 -12.51
N SER A 131 -1.16 3.63 -12.47
CA SER A 131 -0.83 4.61 -13.52
C SER A 131 0.36 5.51 -13.15
N ALA A 132 0.48 5.94 -11.91
CA ALA A 132 1.46 6.93 -11.49
C ALA A 132 2.89 6.36 -11.38
N THR A 133 3.06 5.15 -10.86
CA THR A 133 4.40 4.56 -10.69
C THR A 133 5.13 4.38 -12.02
N PRO A 134 4.52 3.81 -13.08
CA PRO A 134 5.15 3.77 -14.40
C PRO A 134 5.37 5.17 -15.01
N LEU A 135 4.45 6.12 -14.78
CA LEU A 135 4.60 7.50 -15.24
C LEU A 135 5.84 8.16 -14.64
N VAL A 136 6.11 7.96 -13.34
CA VAL A 136 7.36 8.43 -12.71
C VAL A 136 8.60 7.84 -13.39
N GLY A 137 8.56 6.55 -13.75
CA GLY A 137 9.64 5.88 -14.49
C GLY A 137 9.87 6.50 -15.86
N GLU A 138 8.81 6.87 -16.58
CA GLU A 138 8.89 7.53 -17.90
C GLU A 138 9.43 8.97 -17.82
N LEU A 139 9.06 9.69 -16.77
CA LEU A 139 9.54 11.07 -16.56
C LEU A 139 11.04 11.13 -16.22
N PHE A 140 11.60 10.07 -15.67
CA PHE A 140 13.00 10.02 -15.21
C PHE A 140 13.71 8.73 -15.61
N PRO A 141 13.88 8.43 -16.92
CA PRO A 141 14.42 7.15 -17.37
C PRO A 141 15.83 6.84 -16.86
N GLU A 142 16.64 7.88 -16.63
CA GLU A 142 18.02 7.73 -16.11
C GLU A 142 18.09 7.50 -14.58
N ARG A 143 17.01 7.75 -13.84
CA ARG A 143 16.97 7.76 -12.37
C ARG A 143 15.70 7.12 -11.81
N VAL A 144 15.14 6.15 -12.52
CA VAL A 144 13.85 5.52 -12.20
C VAL A 144 13.78 5.08 -10.73
N GLY A 145 14.75 4.28 -10.27
CA GLY A 145 14.75 3.75 -8.91
C GLY A 145 14.73 4.84 -7.83
N ARG A 146 15.53 5.91 -8.02
CA ARG A 146 15.56 7.03 -7.08
C ARG A 146 14.23 7.79 -7.03
N MET A 147 13.64 8.05 -8.18
CA MET A 147 12.41 8.86 -8.26
C MET A 147 11.19 8.07 -7.80
N VAL A 148 11.09 6.79 -8.13
CA VAL A 148 10.08 5.88 -7.59
C VAL A 148 10.25 5.73 -6.07
N GLY A 149 11.48 5.67 -5.57
CA GLY A 149 11.78 5.66 -4.14
C GLY A 149 11.28 6.92 -3.41
N ILE A 150 11.51 8.12 -3.97
CA ILE A 150 11.01 9.39 -3.40
C ILE A 150 9.47 9.41 -3.42
N HIS A 151 8.85 8.98 -4.53
CA HIS A 151 7.41 8.88 -4.64
C HIS A 151 6.81 7.91 -3.62
N GLY A 152 7.43 6.73 -3.43
CA GLY A 152 7.04 5.78 -2.39
C GLY A 152 7.23 6.32 -0.97
N ALA A 153 8.32 7.08 -0.73
CA ALA A 153 8.56 7.74 0.55
C ALA A 153 7.45 8.75 0.89
N ALA A 154 6.96 9.52 -0.09
CA ALA A 154 5.83 10.43 0.12
C ALA A 154 4.56 9.68 0.56
N SER A 155 4.30 8.48 0.00
CA SER A 155 3.23 7.59 0.45
C SER A 155 3.42 7.13 1.91
N GLN A 156 4.65 6.76 2.29
CA GLN A 156 4.92 6.32 3.66
C GLN A 156 4.83 7.46 4.68
N VAL A 157 5.26 8.67 4.32
CA VAL A 157 5.08 9.85 5.17
C VAL A 157 3.59 10.08 5.47
N ALA A 158 2.71 9.91 4.48
CA ALA A 158 1.26 9.99 4.70
C ALA A 158 0.78 8.99 5.76
N ALA A 159 1.27 7.75 5.72
CA ALA A 159 0.88 6.73 6.70
C ALA A 159 1.38 7.08 8.12
N VAL A 160 2.60 7.62 8.23
CA VAL A 160 3.17 8.06 9.51
C VAL A 160 2.37 9.22 10.13
N VAL A 161 1.95 10.19 9.31
CA VAL A 161 1.28 11.39 9.83
C VAL A 161 -0.24 11.25 9.92
N ALA A 162 -0.84 10.20 9.36
CA ALA A 162 -2.31 10.07 9.30
C ALA A 162 -2.94 10.05 10.70
N ALA A 163 -2.43 9.21 11.61
CA ALA A 163 -2.99 9.11 12.95
C ALA A 163 -2.81 10.42 13.75
N PRO A 164 -1.63 11.07 13.82
CA PRO A 164 -1.48 12.38 14.46
C PRO A 164 -2.41 13.45 13.88
N VAL A 165 -2.52 13.54 12.55
CA VAL A 165 -3.39 14.53 11.91
C VAL A 165 -4.86 14.31 12.28
N VAL A 166 -5.33 13.05 12.24
CA VAL A 166 -6.71 12.72 12.65
C VAL A 166 -6.94 13.07 14.11
N VAL A 167 -6.03 12.74 15.01
CA VAL A 167 -6.13 13.07 16.44
C VAL A 167 -6.22 14.60 16.67
N ILE A 168 -5.39 15.38 15.97
CA ILE A 168 -5.43 16.84 16.02
C ILE A 168 -6.78 17.38 15.54
N ILE A 169 -7.31 16.83 14.45
CA ILE A 169 -8.63 17.23 13.94
C ILE A 169 -9.72 16.90 14.97
N LEU A 170 -9.72 15.68 15.51
CA LEU A 170 -10.72 15.24 16.49
C LEU A 170 -10.68 16.02 17.82
N ALA A 171 -9.55 16.67 18.15
CA ALA A 171 -9.44 17.50 19.36
C ALA A 171 -10.34 18.74 19.33
N SER A 172 -10.72 19.24 18.15
CA SER A 172 -11.49 20.48 18.00
C SER A 172 -12.65 20.39 17.00
N TYR A 173 -12.67 19.33 16.20
CA TYR A 173 -13.62 19.13 15.11
C TYR A 173 -14.20 17.72 15.14
N THR A 174 -15.01 17.37 14.11
CA THR A 174 -15.57 16.03 13.95
C THR A 174 -14.71 15.19 13.00
N TRP A 175 -14.99 13.89 12.88
CA TRP A 175 -14.32 13.01 11.92
C TRP A 175 -14.51 13.43 10.45
N ARG A 176 -15.58 14.18 10.15
CA ARG A 176 -15.92 14.66 8.81
C ARG A 176 -14.88 15.60 8.25
N GLU A 177 -14.31 16.44 9.09
CA GLU A 177 -13.27 17.40 8.71
C GLU A 177 -12.00 16.72 8.23
N THR A 178 -11.70 15.52 8.68
CA THR A 178 -10.61 14.72 8.13
C THR A 178 -10.78 14.51 6.62
N PHE A 179 -11.97 14.18 6.19
CA PHE A 179 -12.25 13.94 4.78
C PHE A 179 -12.53 15.22 3.98
N TRP A 180 -13.06 16.28 4.61
CA TRP A 180 -13.16 17.60 3.98
C TRP A 180 -11.77 18.20 3.70
N VAL A 181 -10.84 18.13 4.65
CA VAL A 181 -9.45 18.55 4.46
C VAL A 181 -8.77 17.74 3.36
N LEU A 182 -8.98 16.42 3.35
CA LEU A 182 -8.49 15.55 2.29
C LEU A 182 -9.07 15.96 0.92
N ALA A 183 -10.36 16.22 0.82
CA ALA A 183 -11.03 16.63 -0.41
C ALA A 183 -10.47 17.96 -0.93
N ALA A 184 -10.32 18.96 -0.06
CA ALA A 184 -9.78 20.27 -0.41
C ALA A 184 -8.31 20.18 -0.87
N ALA A 185 -7.47 19.44 -0.14
CA ALA A 185 -6.09 19.22 -0.51
C ALA A 185 -5.96 18.43 -1.82
N ALA A 186 -6.79 17.39 -2.02
CA ALA A 186 -6.84 16.62 -3.25
C ALA A 186 -7.30 17.48 -4.44
N ALA A 187 -8.28 18.35 -4.25
CA ALA A 187 -8.73 19.29 -5.28
C ALA A 187 -7.60 20.24 -5.69
N LEU A 188 -6.89 20.84 -4.72
CA LEU A 188 -5.76 21.70 -4.98
C LEU A 188 -4.67 20.99 -5.77
N VAL A 189 -4.21 19.81 -5.31
CA VAL A 189 -3.14 19.06 -5.98
C VAL A 189 -3.58 18.58 -7.37
N THR A 190 -4.84 18.17 -7.53
CA THR A 190 -5.38 17.74 -8.84
C THR A 190 -5.47 18.90 -9.81
N LEU A 191 -5.86 20.10 -9.38
CA LEU A 191 -5.87 21.32 -10.20
C LEU A 191 -4.45 21.74 -10.60
N LEU A 192 -3.49 21.66 -9.67
CA LEU A 192 -2.07 21.91 -9.98
C LEU A 192 -1.55 20.88 -10.99
N LEU A 193 -1.88 19.60 -10.83
CA LEU A 193 -1.54 18.55 -11.78
C LEU A 193 -2.12 18.84 -13.17
N TYR A 194 -3.39 19.25 -13.24
CA TYR A 194 -4.06 19.62 -14.49
C TYR A 194 -3.36 20.81 -15.17
N ALA A 195 -3.05 21.86 -14.41
CA ALA A 195 -2.37 23.05 -14.94
C ALA A 195 -0.99 22.68 -15.52
N VAL A 196 -0.17 21.95 -14.76
CA VAL A 196 1.17 21.53 -15.20
C VAL A 196 1.11 20.56 -16.39
N SER A 197 0.08 19.69 -16.46
CA SER A 197 -0.08 18.75 -17.58
C SER A 197 -0.51 19.42 -18.89
N ARG A 198 -1.13 20.60 -18.83
CA ARG A 198 -1.48 21.39 -20.04
C ARG A 198 -0.28 22.10 -20.65
N ASP A 199 0.63 22.59 -19.81
CA ASP A 199 1.81 23.35 -20.24
C ASP A 199 2.90 22.45 -20.83
N GLY A 200 2.94 21.18 -20.42
CA GLY A 200 3.83 20.17 -20.96
C GLY A 200 3.03 19.17 -21.78
N SER A 201 3.41 18.99 -23.05
CA SER A 201 3.00 17.82 -23.84
C SER A 201 3.63 16.54 -23.25
N ALA A 202 3.37 16.27 -21.98
CA ALA A 202 3.73 15.02 -21.34
C ALA A 202 2.83 13.92 -21.94
N GLY A 203 3.06 13.63 -23.20
CA GLY A 203 2.59 12.47 -23.93
C GLY A 203 3.28 11.25 -23.35
N ALA A 204 2.93 10.91 -22.14
CA ALA A 204 3.19 9.58 -21.64
C ALA A 204 2.44 8.63 -22.57
N GLY A 205 3.17 7.79 -23.27
CA GLY A 205 2.61 6.83 -24.21
C GLY A 205 1.49 6.01 -23.57
N THR A 206 0.63 5.47 -24.39
CA THR A 206 -0.23 4.36 -23.99
C THR A 206 0.66 3.22 -23.52
N GLY A 207 0.32 2.56 -22.43
CA GLY A 207 1.09 1.38 -21.96
C GLY A 207 1.18 0.34 -23.07
N ALA A 208 2.32 -0.37 -23.13
CA ALA A 208 2.46 -1.49 -24.06
C ALA A 208 1.30 -2.49 -23.88
N ASP A 209 0.92 -3.15 -24.97
CA ASP A 209 -0.07 -4.21 -24.94
C ASP A 209 0.23 -5.18 -23.78
N ARG A 210 -0.74 -5.29 -22.87
CA ARG A 210 -0.64 -6.21 -21.74
C ARG A 210 -1.31 -7.52 -22.13
N ASP A 211 -0.52 -8.52 -22.40
CA ASP A 211 -1.04 -9.87 -22.60
C ASP A 211 -1.29 -10.55 -21.25
N PHE A 212 -2.55 -10.44 -20.79
CA PHE A 212 -2.98 -11.13 -19.57
C PHE A 212 -3.09 -12.64 -19.75
N SER A 213 -3.22 -13.13 -20.98
CA SER A 213 -3.25 -14.58 -21.26
C SER A 213 -1.87 -15.19 -21.10
N ALA A 214 -0.82 -14.52 -21.59
CA ALA A 214 0.57 -14.90 -21.34
C ALA A 214 0.91 -14.85 -19.84
N ALA A 215 0.40 -13.84 -19.11
CA ALA A 215 0.57 -13.77 -17.68
C ALA A 215 0.02 -14.98 -16.93
N LEU A 216 -1.14 -15.50 -17.35
CA LEU A 216 -1.76 -16.70 -16.76
C LEU A 216 -0.95 -17.98 -17.03
N GLY A 217 -0.09 -18.01 -18.06
CA GLY A 217 0.87 -19.09 -18.27
C GLY A 217 1.83 -19.28 -17.09
N HIS A 218 2.06 -18.21 -16.31
CA HIS A 218 2.92 -18.23 -15.11
C HIS A 218 2.14 -18.39 -13.80
N TRP A 219 0.91 -18.94 -13.85
CA TRP A 219 -0.01 -19.08 -12.73
C TRP A 219 0.60 -19.74 -11.49
N LYS A 220 1.52 -20.70 -11.66
CA LYS A 220 2.20 -21.38 -10.54
C LYS A 220 3.02 -20.40 -9.70
N LEU A 221 3.78 -19.53 -10.35
CA LEU A 221 4.59 -18.52 -9.67
C LEU A 221 3.70 -17.43 -9.04
N ILE A 222 2.66 -17.01 -9.78
CA ILE A 222 1.65 -16.07 -9.26
C ILE A 222 0.98 -16.64 -8.00
N LEU A 223 0.58 -17.90 -8.03
CA LEU A 223 0.00 -18.58 -6.88
C LEU A 223 0.97 -18.61 -5.69
N THR A 224 2.23 -18.96 -5.92
CA THR A 224 3.24 -18.95 -4.84
C THR A 224 3.42 -17.55 -4.24
N GLY A 225 3.49 -16.50 -5.06
CA GLY A 225 3.53 -15.13 -4.56
C GLY A 225 2.32 -14.81 -3.68
N ILE A 226 1.11 -15.16 -4.14
CA ILE A 226 -0.13 -14.96 -3.36
C ILE A 226 -0.08 -15.73 -2.04
N LEU A 227 0.32 -17.00 -2.06
CA LEU A 227 0.40 -17.83 -0.85
C LEU A 227 1.43 -17.29 0.16
N LEU A 228 2.51 -16.66 -0.29
CA LEU A 228 3.53 -16.08 0.58
C LEU A 228 3.09 -14.77 1.23
N ILE A 229 2.26 -13.93 0.57
CA ILE A 229 1.91 -12.62 1.12
C ILE A 229 0.48 -12.54 1.66
N ALA A 230 -0.51 -13.07 0.95
CA ALA A 230 -1.90 -12.78 1.25
C ALA A 230 -2.34 -13.22 2.66
N PRO A 231 -1.90 -14.36 3.22
CA PRO A 231 -2.25 -14.71 4.59
C PRO A 231 -1.64 -13.76 5.64
N ALA A 232 -0.39 -13.34 5.45
CA ALA A 232 0.25 -12.35 6.33
C ALA A 232 -0.39 -10.96 6.17
N GLY A 233 -0.69 -10.57 4.94
CA GLY A 233 -1.41 -9.34 4.63
C GLY A 233 -2.83 -9.34 5.19
N PHE A 234 -3.53 -10.45 5.16
CA PHE A 234 -4.84 -10.61 5.80
C PHE A 234 -4.76 -10.34 7.32
N VAL A 235 -3.80 -10.95 7.99
CA VAL A 235 -3.58 -10.73 9.44
C VAL A 235 -3.16 -9.29 9.70
N TRP A 236 -2.29 -8.74 8.86
CA TRP A 236 -1.85 -7.36 8.94
C TRP A 236 -3.00 -6.36 8.77
N GLN A 237 -3.87 -6.55 7.80
CA GLN A 237 -5.02 -5.67 7.58
C GLN A 237 -5.97 -5.66 8.78
N GLY A 238 -6.22 -6.81 9.37
CA GLY A 238 -6.99 -6.91 10.60
C GLY A 238 -6.35 -6.18 11.77
N LEU A 239 -5.07 -6.44 12.01
CA LEU A 239 -4.32 -5.81 13.09
C LEU A 239 -4.23 -4.29 12.91
N PHE A 240 -3.78 -3.83 11.76
CA PHE A 240 -3.53 -2.42 11.47
C PHE A 240 -4.81 -1.58 11.61
N ASN A 241 -5.93 -2.05 11.07
CA ASN A 241 -7.17 -1.29 11.10
C ASN A 241 -7.82 -1.27 12.51
N PHE A 242 -7.56 -2.25 13.34
CA PHE A 242 -8.04 -2.31 14.72
C PHE A 242 -6.95 -2.05 15.78
N LEU A 243 -5.75 -1.61 15.37
CA LEU A 243 -4.64 -1.42 16.30
C LEU A 243 -4.98 -0.39 17.40
N VAL A 244 -5.59 0.73 17.03
CA VAL A 244 -5.99 1.76 18.00
C VAL A 244 -7.01 1.19 18.99
N SER A 245 -8.06 0.52 18.50
CA SER A 245 -9.06 -0.13 19.36
C SER A 245 -8.46 -1.24 20.23
N TYR A 246 -7.51 -2.01 19.70
CA TYR A 246 -6.78 -3.00 20.47
C TYR A 246 -5.98 -2.36 21.62
N MET A 247 -5.32 -1.25 21.34
CA MET A 247 -4.53 -0.54 22.37
C MET A 247 -5.41 0.11 23.43
N THR A 248 -6.55 0.67 23.05
CA THR A 248 -7.47 1.27 24.04
C THR A 248 -8.19 0.21 24.87
N GLN A 249 -8.74 -0.83 24.25
CA GLN A 249 -9.61 -1.79 24.91
C GLN A 249 -8.86 -2.90 25.66
N ALA A 250 -7.71 -3.36 25.11
CA ALA A 250 -6.98 -4.49 25.66
C ALA A 250 -5.68 -4.12 26.38
N LYS A 251 -5.07 -2.95 26.04
CA LYS A 251 -3.84 -2.47 26.69
C LYS A 251 -4.07 -1.26 27.59
N ALA A 252 -5.32 -0.80 27.71
CA ALA A 252 -5.73 0.33 28.56
C ALA A 252 -4.97 1.64 28.26
N PHE A 253 -4.56 1.86 27.02
CA PHE A 253 -3.97 3.13 26.59
C PHE A 253 -5.07 4.15 26.26
N ASP A 254 -4.81 5.42 26.52
CA ASP A 254 -5.67 6.49 26.00
C ASP A 254 -5.57 6.57 24.47
N ALA A 255 -6.55 7.21 23.83
CA ALA A 255 -6.66 7.28 22.38
C ALA A 255 -5.44 7.93 21.69
N ALA A 256 -4.79 8.92 22.34
CA ALA A 256 -3.61 9.58 21.79
C ALA A 256 -2.39 8.65 21.81
N THR A 257 -2.18 7.96 22.93
CA THR A 257 -1.13 6.94 23.08
C THR A 257 -1.37 5.77 22.12
N ALA A 258 -2.61 5.29 22.00
CA ALA A 258 -2.98 4.23 21.07
C ALA A 258 -2.71 4.64 19.60
N SER A 259 -3.04 5.86 19.22
CA SER A 259 -2.74 6.41 17.89
C SER A 259 -1.23 6.59 17.65
N THR A 260 -0.46 6.87 18.70
CA THR A 260 1.01 6.91 18.63
C THR A 260 1.59 5.54 18.28
N MET A 261 1.01 4.42 18.76
CA MET A 261 1.44 3.07 18.36
C MET A 261 1.27 2.84 16.86
N LEU A 262 0.18 3.34 16.27
CA LEU A 262 -0.02 3.27 14.83
C LEU A 262 1.03 4.10 14.06
N THR A 263 1.39 5.26 14.58
CA THR A 263 2.49 6.07 14.02
C THR A 263 3.82 5.32 14.06
N ILE A 264 4.14 4.67 15.18
CA ILE A 264 5.38 3.88 15.35
C ILE A 264 5.45 2.74 14.34
N VAL A 265 4.34 2.01 14.12
CA VAL A 265 4.26 0.94 13.11
C VAL A 265 4.70 1.43 11.74
N PHE A 266 4.15 2.56 11.28
CA PHE A 266 4.46 3.09 9.94
C PHE A 266 5.83 3.76 9.89
N ALA A 267 6.26 4.43 10.97
CA ALA A 267 7.59 5.02 11.05
C ALA A 267 8.70 3.95 10.97
N ALA A 268 8.50 2.79 11.62
CA ALA A 268 9.40 1.65 11.51
C ALA A 268 9.43 1.04 10.09
N GLY A 269 8.37 1.21 9.31
CA GLY A 269 8.29 0.83 7.90
C GLY A 269 9.23 1.64 7.00
N VAL A 270 9.53 2.90 7.34
CA VAL A 270 10.37 3.76 6.50
C VAL A 270 11.77 3.16 6.25
N PRO A 271 12.55 2.80 7.29
CA PRO A 271 13.83 2.12 7.08
C PRO A 271 13.67 0.69 6.55
N ALA A 272 12.57 0.01 6.86
CA ALA A 272 12.30 -1.35 6.41
C ALA A 272 12.31 -1.47 4.89
N PHE A 273 11.64 -0.57 4.17
CA PHE A 273 11.64 -0.57 2.71
C PHE A 273 13.05 -0.48 2.10
N SER A 274 13.89 0.41 2.64
CA SER A 274 15.25 0.60 2.11
C SER A 274 16.21 -0.54 2.45
N LEU A 275 16.13 -1.05 3.67
CA LEU A 275 17.03 -2.10 4.14
C LEU A 275 16.64 -3.47 3.60
N SER A 276 15.34 -3.79 3.58
CA SER A 276 14.84 -5.07 3.10
C SER A 276 15.08 -5.25 1.60
N GLY A 277 14.93 -4.20 0.77
CA GLY A 277 15.26 -4.27 -0.64
C GLY A 277 16.72 -4.67 -0.86
N ARG A 278 17.66 -4.05 -0.13
CA ARG A 278 19.09 -4.40 -0.20
C ARG A 278 19.40 -5.82 0.29
N LEU A 279 18.66 -6.31 1.28
CA LEU A 279 18.79 -7.68 1.77
C LEU A 279 18.20 -8.69 0.78
N ALA A 280 17.06 -8.36 0.17
CA ALA A 280 16.42 -9.17 -0.86
C ALA A 280 17.32 -9.37 -2.09
N ASP A 281 18.13 -8.36 -2.46
CA ASP A 281 19.09 -8.46 -3.55
C ASP A 281 20.27 -9.41 -3.25
N LYS A 282 20.53 -9.68 -1.95
CA LYS A 282 21.72 -10.45 -1.51
C LYS A 282 21.40 -11.83 -0.97
N LEU A 283 20.18 -12.03 -0.49
CA LEU A 283 19.77 -13.27 0.17
C LEU A 283 18.89 -14.12 -0.77
N PRO A 284 18.86 -15.45 -0.59
CA PRO A 284 17.90 -16.29 -1.27
C PRO A 284 16.48 -15.83 -0.94
N HIS A 285 15.70 -15.46 -1.96
CA HIS A 285 14.41 -14.76 -1.79
C HIS A 285 13.43 -15.53 -0.90
N VAL A 286 13.16 -16.82 -1.22
CA VAL A 286 12.13 -17.59 -0.50
C VAL A 286 12.51 -17.85 0.96
N PRO A 287 13.73 -18.29 1.31
CA PRO A 287 14.17 -18.38 2.71
C PRO A 287 14.11 -17.04 3.46
N TYR A 288 14.47 -15.93 2.82
CA TYR A 288 14.38 -14.61 3.43
C TYR A 288 12.93 -14.23 3.73
N ILE A 289 12.00 -14.49 2.81
CA ILE A 289 10.55 -14.27 3.00
C ILE A 289 10.03 -15.14 4.16
N PHE A 290 10.41 -16.42 4.24
CA PHE A 290 10.04 -17.27 5.38
C PHE A 290 10.57 -16.73 6.71
N GLY A 291 11.81 -16.23 6.74
CA GLY A 291 12.37 -15.58 7.93
C GLY A 291 11.54 -14.38 8.39
N LEU A 292 11.10 -13.53 7.45
CA LEU A 292 10.22 -12.40 7.73
C LEU A 292 8.84 -12.84 8.22
N LEU A 293 8.25 -13.87 7.61
CA LEU A 293 6.96 -14.42 8.05
C LEU A 293 7.02 -14.98 9.47
N VAL A 294 8.06 -15.73 9.82
CA VAL A 294 8.29 -16.24 11.17
C VAL A 294 8.48 -15.09 12.17
N ALA A 295 9.27 -14.07 11.79
CA ALA A 295 9.47 -12.88 12.62
C ALA A 295 8.16 -12.11 12.82
N PHE A 296 7.30 -11.99 11.79
CA PHE A 296 5.99 -11.36 11.90
C PHE A 296 5.07 -12.10 12.86
N ILE A 297 5.00 -13.45 12.75
CA ILE A 297 4.23 -14.30 13.67
C ILE A 297 4.74 -14.12 15.10
N GLY A 298 6.05 -14.17 15.31
CA GLY A 298 6.68 -13.98 16.62
C GLY A 298 6.37 -12.60 17.22
N ALA A 299 6.48 -11.53 16.43
CA ALA A 299 6.16 -10.17 16.85
C ALA A 299 4.66 -10.01 17.19
N LEU A 300 3.77 -10.62 16.38
CA LEU A 300 2.33 -10.61 16.64
C LEU A 300 1.98 -11.32 17.94
N VAL A 301 2.56 -12.49 18.20
CA VAL A 301 2.39 -13.22 19.45
C VAL A 301 2.96 -12.40 20.62
N ALA A 302 4.16 -11.84 20.48
CA ALA A 302 4.79 -11.00 21.50
C ALA A 302 3.91 -9.79 21.86
N LEU A 303 3.25 -9.17 20.87
CA LEU A 303 2.34 -8.05 21.08
C LEU A 303 1.18 -8.43 22.01
N THR A 304 0.67 -9.67 21.92
CA THR A 304 -0.44 -10.10 22.77
C THR A 304 -0.05 -10.21 24.25
N TYR A 305 1.25 -10.42 24.55
CA TYR A 305 1.77 -10.50 25.92
C TYR A 305 2.43 -9.21 26.42
N ALA A 306 2.82 -8.31 25.51
CA ALA A 306 3.46 -7.05 25.85
C ALA A 306 2.54 -6.17 26.72
N GLN A 307 3.11 -5.58 27.79
CA GLN A 307 2.41 -4.68 28.70
C GLN A 307 3.22 -3.40 28.90
N GLY A 308 2.54 -2.29 29.16
CA GLY A 308 3.14 -0.98 29.34
C GLY A 308 3.68 -0.36 28.04
N PHE A 309 3.86 0.95 28.07
CA PHE A 309 4.16 1.74 26.88
C PHE A 309 5.43 1.27 26.15
N VAL A 310 6.55 1.12 26.88
CA VAL A 310 7.84 0.82 26.25
C VAL A 310 7.86 -0.54 25.58
N ALA A 311 7.37 -1.60 26.28
CA ALA A 311 7.35 -2.94 25.72
C ALA A 311 6.44 -3.02 24.50
N VAL A 312 5.25 -2.42 24.54
CA VAL A 312 4.31 -2.38 23.42
C VAL A 312 4.92 -1.59 22.25
N ALA A 313 5.51 -0.41 22.50
CA ALA A 313 6.13 0.42 21.47
C ALA A 313 7.27 -0.32 20.75
N VAL A 314 8.13 -1.02 21.49
CA VAL A 314 9.23 -1.81 20.90
C VAL A 314 8.68 -2.94 20.04
N VAL A 315 7.71 -3.71 20.54
CA VAL A 315 7.13 -4.83 19.79
C VAL A 315 6.40 -4.33 18.55
N VAL A 316 5.65 -3.23 18.66
CA VAL A 316 4.95 -2.58 17.56
C VAL A 316 5.94 -2.05 16.50
N ALA A 317 7.08 -1.48 16.91
CA ALA A 317 8.13 -1.06 15.99
C ALA A 317 8.75 -2.26 15.24
N VAL A 318 9.07 -3.34 15.96
CA VAL A 318 9.56 -4.60 15.34
C VAL A 318 8.55 -5.16 14.35
N LEU A 319 7.28 -5.24 14.76
CA LEU A 319 6.19 -5.72 13.90
C LEU A 319 6.05 -4.85 12.65
N GLY A 320 6.07 -3.52 12.81
CA GLY A 320 6.02 -2.57 11.70
C GLY A 320 7.22 -2.72 10.76
N TYR A 321 8.42 -2.85 11.29
CA TYR A 321 9.63 -3.09 10.50
C TYR A 321 9.52 -4.40 9.69
N VAL A 322 9.12 -5.49 10.33
CA VAL A 322 9.06 -6.82 9.70
C VAL A 322 8.00 -6.87 8.61
N ILE A 323 6.78 -6.40 8.87
CA ILE A 323 5.71 -6.45 7.84
C ILE A 323 6.03 -5.56 6.63
N HIS A 324 6.58 -4.37 6.86
CA HIS A 324 6.98 -3.50 5.75
C HIS A 324 8.23 -4.00 5.02
N SER A 325 9.03 -4.87 5.62
CA SER A 325 10.13 -5.58 4.96
C SER A 325 9.64 -6.67 4.02
N LEU A 326 8.48 -7.25 4.28
CA LEU A 326 7.92 -8.34 3.48
C LEU A 326 7.54 -7.88 2.06
N PHE A 327 7.02 -6.64 1.92
CA PHE A 327 6.60 -6.12 0.62
C PHE A 327 7.77 -6.03 -0.38
N PRO A 328 8.87 -5.31 -0.12
CA PRO A 328 9.98 -5.25 -1.08
C PRO A 328 10.69 -6.59 -1.29
N ALA A 329 10.73 -7.47 -0.27
CA ALA A 329 11.28 -8.80 -0.43
C ALA A 329 10.47 -9.63 -1.44
N LEU A 330 9.15 -9.57 -1.35
CA LEU A 330 8.27 -10.29 -2.27
C LEU A 330 8.22 -9.64 -3.65
N ASP A 331 8.21 -8.32 -3.72
CA ASP A 331 8.28 -7.59 -5.00
C ASP A 331 9.55 -7.97 -5.77
N THR A 332 10.71 -8.02 -5.08
CA THR A 332 11.97 -8.47 -5.67
C THR A 332 11.87 -9.91 -6.16
N PHE A 333 11.34 -10.82 -5.34
CA PHE A 333 11.13 -12.22 -5.75
C PHE A 333 10.26 -12.33 -6.99
N MET A 334 9.09 -11.67 -7.01
CA MET A 334 8.17 -11.73 -8.14
C MET A 334 8.76 -11.12 -9.40
N LEU A 335 9.36 -9.92 -9.29
CA LEU A 335 9.91 -9.22 -10.46
C LEU A 335 11.16 -9.88 -11.03
N SER A 336 11.97 -10.54 -10.22
CA SER A 336 13.15 -11.29 -10.69
C SER A 336 12.79 -12.66 -11.29
N SER A 337 11.70 -13.28 -10.82
CA SER A 337 11.30 -14.62 -11.25
C SER A 337 10.38 -14.61 -12.48
N LEU A 338 9.75 -13.49 -12.81
CA LEU A 338 8.84 -13.35 -13.96
C LEU A 338 9.63 -12.97 -15.22
N PRO A 339 9.34 -13.59 -16.38
CA PRO A 339 9.96 -13.23 -17.65
C PRO A 339 9.57 -11.80 -18.09
N SER A 340 10.45 -11.14 -18.81
CA SER A 340 10.35 -9.72 -19.13
C SER A 340 9.06 -9.33 -19.91
N ASP A 341 8.60 -10.19 -20.79
CA ASP A 341 7.43 -10.04 -21.65
C ASP A 341 6.10 -10.13 -20.88
N ALA A 342 6.01 -11.00 -19.86
CA ALA A 342 4.82 -11.20 -19.04
C ALA A 342 4.85 -10.47 -17.69
N ARG A 343 6.02 -9.88 -17.30
CA ARG A 343 6.27 -9.37 -15.96
C ARG A 343 5.22 -8.37 -15.47
N GLY A 344 4.88 -7.39 -16.29
CA GLY A 344 3.92 -6.35 -15.89
C GLY A 344 2.51 -6.89 -15.65
N SER A 345 2.03 -7.76 -16.54
CA SER A 345 0.69 -8.35 -16.46
C SER A 345 0.60 -9.38 -15.33
N ALA A 346 1.60 -10.25 -15.19
CA ALA A 346 1.65 -11.25 -14.14
C ALA A 346 1.76 -10.61 -12.74
N TYR A 347 2.57 -9.54 -12.59
CA TYR A 347 2.66 -8.79 -11.35
C TYR A 347 1.34 -8.08 -11.00
N ALA A 348 0.61 -7.55 -11.99
CA ALA A 348 -0.70 -6.93 -11.78
C ALA A 348 -1.74 -7.96 -11.29
N VAL A 349 -1.76 -9.16 -11.89
CA VAL A 349 -2.64 -10.27 -11.45
C VAL A 349 -2.27 -10.72 -10.04
N PHE A 350 -0.99 -10.96 -9.78
CA PHE A 350 -0.47 -11.32 -8.46
C PHE A 350 -0.88 -10.31 -7.40
N SER A 351 -0.51 -9.03 -7.58
CA SER A 351 -0.73 -8.00 -6.58
C SER A 351 -2.21 -7.64 -6.39
N GLY A 352 -3.01 -7.76 -7.45
CA GLY A 352 -4.48 -7.58 -7.37
C GLY A 352 -5.14 -8.71 -6.59
N ALA A 353 -4.81 -9.97 -6.91
CA ALA A 353 -5.39 -11.13 -6.24
C ALA A 353 -4.94 -11.25 -4.77
N ALA A 354 -3.67 -10.95 -4.48
CA ALA A 354 -3.18 -10.92 -3.10
C ALA A 354 -3.95 -9.89 -2.27
N LEU A 355 -4.07 -8.66 -2.77
CA LEU A 355 -4.75 -7.58 -2.06
C LEU A 355 -6.26 -7.84 -1.89
N LEU A 356 -6.92 -8.55 -2.83
CA LEU A 356 -8.31 -8.97 -2.68
C LEU A 356 -8.50 -9.90 -1.48
N LEU A 357 -7.55 -10.79 -1.22
CA LEU A 357 -7.58 -11.67 -0.05
C LEU A 357 -7.24 -10.89 1.23
N GLU A 358 -6.19 -10.09 1.21
CA GLU A 358 -5.73 -9.27 2.34
C GLU A 358 -6.82 -8.33 2.85
N ALA A 359 -7.56 -7.70 1.95
CA ALA A 359 -8.60 -6.71 2.25
C ALA A 359 -9.67 -7.22 3.24
N ASN A 360 -9.91 -8.53 3.30
CA ASN A 360 -10.93 -9.11 4.16
C ASN A 360 -10.49 -9.27 5.62
N GLY A 361 -9.21 -9.06 5.94
CA GLY A 361 -8.68 -9.22 7.29
C GLY A 361 -9.35 -8.33 8.32
N SER A 362 -9.65 -7.07 7.96
CA SER A 362 -10.37 -6.15 8.84
C SER A 362 -11.78 -6.60 9.15
N GLY A 363 -12.53 -7.06 8.14
CA GLY A 363 -13.86 -7.61 8.32
C GLY A 363 -13.85 -8.82 9.26
N ALA A 364 -12.86 -9.71 9.10
CA ALA A 364 -12.72 -10.90 9.94
C ALA A 364 -12.43 -10.54 11.41
N VAL A 365 -11.49 -9.62 11.67
CA VAL A 365 -11.21 -9.17 13.06
C VAL A 365 -12.41 -8.46 13.65
N GLY A 366 -13.07 -7.57 12.89
CA GLY A 366 -14.29 -6.89 13.34
C GLY A 366 -15.41 -7.87 13.70
N PHE A 367 -15.64 -8.89 12.86
CA PHE A 367 -16.65 -9.93 13.14
C PHE A 367 -16.33 -10.74 14.40
N LEU A 368 -15.07 -11.15 14.59
CA LEU A 368 -14.68 -11.92 15.75
C LEU A 368 -14.78 -11.11 17.06
N THR A 369 -14.39 -9.84 17.02
CA THR A 369 -14.51 -8.95 18.20
C THR A 369 -15.97 -8.62 18.52
N GLU A 370 -16.83 -8.47 17.51
CA GLU A 370 -18.29 -8.31 17.73
C GLU A 370 -18.92 -9.58 18.32
N ALA A 371 -18.41 -10.76 17.99
CA ALA A 371 -18.78 -12.03 18.59
C ALA A 371 -18.19 -12.24 20.01
N ASN A 372 -17.69 -11.16 20.66
CA ASN A 372 -17.10 -11.13 22.00
C ASN A 372 -15.80 -11.93 22.18
N TYR A 373 -15.06 -12.23 21.12
CA TYR A 373 -13.71 -12.73 21.26
C TYR A 373 -12.76 -11.58 21.62
N ALA A 374 -11.96 -11.76 22.68
CA ALA A 374 -10.94 -10.78 23.06
C ALA A 374 -9.88 -10.62 21.96
N PHE A 375 -9.39 -9.41 21.75
CA PHE A 375 -8.38 -9.10 20.72
C PHE A 375 -7.15 -10.01 20.82
N GLU A 376 -6.65 -10.29 22.02
CA GLU A 376 -5.52 -11.19 22.22
C GLU A 376 -5.80 -12.59 21.69
N SER A 377 -7.00 -13.12 21.95
CA SER A 377 -7.42 -14.44 21.45
C SER A 377 -7.53 -14.45 19.95
N VAL A 378 -8.12 -13.40 19.35
CA VAL A 378 -8.22 -13.24 17.90
C VAL A 378 -6.83 -13.22 17.27
N PHE A 379 -5.91 -12.38 17.76
CA PHE A 379 -4.58 -12.27 17.18
C PHE A 379 -3.71 -13.52 17.42
N ARG A 380 -3.84 -14.21 18.56
CA ARG A 380 -3.18 -15.50 18.77
C ARG A 380 -3.70 -16.58 17.83
N THR A 381 -5.01 -16.65 17.61
CA THR A 381 -5.62 -17.59 16.66
C THR A 381 -5.15 -17.32 15.24
N LEU A 382 -5.13 -16.05 14.81
CA LEU A 382 -4.62 -15.65 13.50
C LEU A 382 -3.12 -15.96 13.37
N ALA A 383 -2.32 -15.69 14.40
CA ALA A 383 -0.90 -16.04 14.43
C ALA A 383 -0.67 -17.55 14.34
N GLY A 384 -1.45 -18.34 15.08
CA GLY A 384 -1.41 -19.81 15.04
C GLY A 384 -1.79 -20.36 13.67
N GLY A 385 -2.88 -19.87 13.09
CA GLY A 385 -3.28 -20.25 11.72
C GLY A 385 -2.22 -19.90 10.68
N LEU A 386 -1.65 -18.69 10.78
CA LEU A 386 -0.55 -18.26 9.89
C LEU A 386 0.70 -19.13 10.11
N ALA A 387 1.03 -19.50 11.34
CA ALA A 387 2.17 -20.38 11.64
C ALA A 387 2.03 -21.76 11.00
N VAL A 388 0.84 -22.38 11.14
CA VAL A 388 0.54 -23.66 10.48
C VAL A 388 0.65 -23.54 8.97
N PHE A 389 0.11 -22.47 8.40
CA PHE A 389 0.15 -22.23 6.96
C PHE A 389 1.59 -22.02 6.45
N VAL A 390 2.38 -21.20 7.14
CA VAL A 390 3.81 -20.95 6.81
C VAL A 390 4.63 -22.23 6.95
N ALA A 391 4.39 -23.04 7.98
CA ALA A 391 5.04 -24.34 8.16
C ALA A 391 4.72 -25.28 7.00
N ALA A 392 3.46 -25.34 6.55
CA ALA A 392 3.07 -26.13 5.39
C ALA A 392 3.80 -25.68 4.12
N LEU A 393 3.87 -24.37 3.86
CA LEU A 393 4.63 -23.84 2.72
C LEU A 393 6.12 -24.12 2.83
N ALA A 394 6.70 -24.04 4.02
CA ALA A 394 8.12 -24.36 4.24
C ALA A 394 8.41 -25.85 3.97
N VAL A 395 7.51 -26.75 4.36
CA VAL A 395 7.58 -28.18 4.02
C VAL A 395 7.50 -28.39 2.51
N LEU A 396 6.54 -27.74 1.81
CA LEU A 396 6.46 -27.82 0.36
C LEU A 396 7.74 -27.31 -0.32
N TYR A 397 8.31 -26.21 0.18
CA TYR A 397 9.57 -25.69 -0.30
C TYR A 397 10.73 -26.67 -0.04
N ALA A 398 10.82 -27.26 1.16
CA ALA A 398 11.84 -28.25 1.51
C ALA A 398 11.77 -29.50 0.63
N LEU A 399 10.55 -29.92 0.26
CA LEU A 399 10.30 -31.06 -0.64
C LEU A 399 10.41 -30.69 -2.13
N ASN A 400 10.80 -29.48 -2.49
CA ASN A 400 10.83 -28.95 -3.85
C ASN A 400 9.48 -29.05 -4.59
N ARG A 401 8.37 -28.85 -3.87
CA ARG A 401 6.99 -28.92 -4.37
C ARG A 401 6.25 -27.59 -4.34
N LEU A 402 6.96 -26.49 -3.99
CA LEU A 402 6.36 -25.16 -4.05
C LEU A 402 6.11 -24.75 -5.51
N PRO A 403 4.87 -24.41 -5.92
CA PRO A 403 4.57 -24.18 -7.34
C PRO A 403 5.45 -23.09 -7.98
N GLY A 404 6.07 -23.38 -9.12
CA GLY A 404 6.86 -22.39 -9.86
C GLY A 404 8.21 -22.00 -9.24
N VAL A 405 8.62 -22.65 -8.15
CA VAL A 405 9.92 -22.43 -7.51
C VAL A 405 10.75 -23.69 -7.59
N ASP A 406 11.93 -23.59 -8.21
CA ASP A 406 12.90 -24.68 -8.29
C ASP A 406 14.11 -24.34 -7.42
N ARG A 407 14.34 -25.11 -6.35
CA ARG A 407 15.50 -24.94 -5.45
C ARG A 407 16.84 -25.17 -6.16
N THR A 408 16.86 -26.04 -7.18
CA THR A 408 18.10 -26.37 -7.90
C THR A 408 18.53 -25.24 -8.82
N GLY A 409 17.61 -24.37 -9.26
CA GLY A 409 17.89 -23.18 -10.07
C GLY A 409 18.30 -21.94 -9.26
N ALA A 410 17.79 -21.80 -8.05
CA ALA A 410 18.06 -20.65 -7.17
C ALA A 410 19.54 -20.59 -6.70
N ASP A 411 20.23 -21.73 -6.65
CA ASP A 411 21.64 -21.81 -6.26
C ASP A 411 22.59 -21.41 -7.40
N ARG A 412 22.10 -21.33 -8.65
CA ARG A 412 22.91 -20.99 -9.85
C ARG A 412 22.93 -19.49 -10.17
N SER A 413 22.14 -18.68 -9.48
CA SER A 413 22.09 -17.21 -9.67
C SER A 413 22.98 -16.44 -8.69
N ALA A 414 23.77 -17.11 -7.85
CA ALA A 414 24.86 -16.45 -7.15
C ALA A 414 25.91 -16.01 -8.17
N PRO A 415 26.28 -14.72 -8.26
CA PRO A 415 27.31 -14.28 -9.18
C PRO A 415 28.61 -15.01 -8.82
N GLU A 416 29.15 -15.79 -9.78
CA GLU A 416 30.54 -16.28 -9.71
C GLU A 416 31.43 -15.06 -9.43
N ARG A 417 32.03 -15.03 -8.27
CA ARG A 417 33.01 -14.01 -7.91
C ARG A 417 34.26 -14.30 -8.70
N ALA A 418 34.46 -13.55 -9.80
CA ALA A 418 35.75 -13.36 -10.42
C ALA A 418 36.43 -12.13 -9.81
#